data_5cb7f0b4c5f41889d41d16251b7d7602
#
_entry.id   5cb7f0b4c5f41889d41d16251b7d7602
#
_cell.length_a   1.000
_cell.length_b   1.000
_cell.length_c   1.000
_cell.angle_alpha   90.00
_cell.angle_beta   90.00
_cell.angle_gamma   90.00
#
_symmetry.space_group_name_H-M   'P 1'
#
loop_
_entity.id
_entity.type
_entity.pdbx_description
1 polymer ?
#
loop_
_entity_poly.entity_id
_entity_poly.type
_entity_poly.pdbx_seq_one_letter_code
_entity_poly.pdbx_strand_id
1 'polypeptide(L)'
;RNSARDFLTSECPEEHVRAMEEDERGYSPELWKKMADLGWQGLMIPEEYGGVGFSFLDLCVLVEEFGRFLVPGPFVPNQVCAGILMIHASDDQKSKYLPGLADGSVIHTYALTEESGRWDPEGVQLEAQKDGEDWVLNGIKLFVPDANVADYLHVAALKPDGEFGIFIVAREQDGVEITMLK
;
A
#
# COMPACT_ATOMS: atom_id res chain seq x y z
N ARG A 1 0.00 16.95 -14.66
CA ARG A 1 0.77 16.10 -15.57
C ARG A 1 2.16 16.68 -15.84
N ASN A 2 2.27 17.89 -16.41
CA ASN A 2 3.57 18.48 -16.77
C ASN A 2 4.47 18.64 -15.55
N SER A 3 3.96 19.15 -14.44
CA SER A 3 4.73 19.31 -13.19
C SER A 3 5.25 17.96 -12.66
N ALA A 4 4.45 16.87 -12.77
CA ALA A 4 4.90 15.54 -12.38
C ALA A 4 6.04 15.06 -13.30
N ARG A 5 5.90 15.26 -14.60
CA ARG A 5 6.94 14.90 -15.56
C ARG A 5 8.23 15.65 -15.33
N ASP A 6 8.17 16.98 -15.13
CA ASP A 6 9.34 17.82 -14.89
C ASP A 6 10.07 17.38 -13.61
N PHE A 7 9.32 17.11 -12.53
CA PHE A 7 9.85 16.58 -11.28
C PHE A 7 10.54 15.23 -11.48
N LEU A 8 9.85 14.26 -12.11
CA LEU A 8 10.38 12.92 -12.31
C LEU A 8 11.59 12.90 -13.27
N THR A 9 11.62 13.79 -14.25
CA THR A 9 12.81 13.95 -15.13
C THR A 9 14.06 14.32 -14.31
N SER A 10 13.88 15.13 -13.27
CA SER A 10 14.98 15.58 -12.39
C SER A 10 15.32 14.57 -11.30
N GLU A 11 14.30 13.97 -10.66
CA GLU A 11 14.47 13.23 -9.41
C GLU A 11 14.49 11.70 -9.58
N CYS A 12 14.03 11.20 -10.72
CA CYS A 12 13.96 9.76 -11.01
C CYS A 12 14.56 9.44 -12.39
N PRO A 13 15.83 9.79 -12.67
CA PRO A 13 16.50 9.37 -13.90
C PRO A 13 16.74 7.85 -13.92
N GLU A 14 17.10 7.31 -15.08
CA GLU A 14 17.32 5.86 -15.27
C GLU A 14 18.34 5.27 -14.29
N GLU A 15 19.40 6.01 -13.99
CA GLU A 15 20.42 5.59 -13.02
C GLU A 15 19.83 5.39 -11.62
N HIS A 16 18.85 6.24 -11.23
CA HIS A 16 18.15 6.10 -9.96
C HIS A 16 17.32 4.81 -9.93
N VAL A 17 16.57 4.53 -11.00
CA VAL A 17 15.77 3.30 -11.11
C VAL A 17 16.66 2.06 -10.98
N ARG A 18 17.78 2.03 -11.70
CA ARG A 18 18.75 0.91 -11.63
C ARG A 18 19.38 0.77 -10.24
N ALA A 19 19.66 1.87 -9.56
CA ALA A 19 20.18 1.82 -8.20
C ALA A 19 19.17 1.20 -7.21
N MET A 20 17.87 1.40 -7.42
CA MET A 20 16.83 0.83 -6.58
C MET A 20 16.57 -0.66 -6.84
N GLU A 21 16.94 -1.18 -8.02
CA GLU A 21 16.93 -2.63 -8.27
C GLU A 21 17.95 -3.38 -7.39
N GLU A 22 19.04 -2.70 -7.02
CA GLU A 22 20.09 -3.26 -6.16
C GLU A 22 19.90 -2.95 -4.65
N ASP A 23 18.99 -2.01 -4.32
CA ASP A 23 18.68 -1.64 -2.94
C ASP A 23 17.71 -2.66 -2.31
N GLU A 24 18.02 -3.17 -1.12
CA GLU A 24 17.18 -4.14 -0.40
C GLU A 24 15.76 -3.63 -0.12
N ARG A 25 15.57 -2.31 -0.07
CA ARG A 25 14.25 -1.69 0.12
C ARG A 25 13.47 -1.59 -1.18
N GLY A 26 14.15 -1.55 -2.33
CA GLY A 26 13.53 -1.35 -3.63
C GLY A 26 13.01 0.08 -3.89
N TYR A 27 13.28 1.06 -2.99
CA TYR A 27 12.87 2.45 -3.15
C TYR A 27 13.77 3.42 -2.38
N SER A 28 13.72 4.70 -2.77
CA SER A 28 14.44 5.79 -2.09
C SER A 28 13.52 6.49 -1.08
N PRO A 29 13.81 6.45 0.23
CA PRO A 29 13.09 7.25 1.22
C PRO A 29 13.18 8.75 0.96
N GLU A 30 14.26 9.23 0.33
CA GLU A 30 14.41 10.63 -0.03
C GLU A 30 13.42 11.03 -1.14
N LEU A 31 13.34 10.23 -2.22
CA LEU A 31 12.36 10.47 -3.29
C LEU A 31 10.93 10.34 -2.75
N TRP A 32 10.66 9.34 -1.92
CA TRP A 32 9.38 9.14 -1.24
C TRP A 32 8.95 10.39 -0.48
N LYS A 33 9.86 10.95 0.32
CA LYS A 33 9.59 12.18 1.07
C LYS A 33 9.33 13.37 0.16
N LYS A 34 10.11 13.56 -0.91
CA LYS A 34 9.89 14.64 -1.88
C LYS A 34 8.50 14.53 -2.54
N MET A 35 8.05 13.31 -2.85
CA MET A 35 6.71 13.07 -3.38
C MET A 35 5.62 13.37 -2.33
N ALA A 36 5.86 13.05 -1.05
CA ALA A 36 4.97 13.37 0.05
C ALA A 36 4.86 14.90 0.25
N ASP A 37 5.95 15.61 0.20
CA ASP A 37 5.99 17.08 0.30
C ASP A 37 5.20 17.75 -0.85
N LEU A 38 4.99 17.06 -1.98
CA LEU A 38 4.12 17.47 -3.08
C LEU A 38 2.66 17.02 -2.91
N GLY A 39 2.34 16.30 -1.84
CA GLY A 39 1.00 15.79 -1.54
C GLY A 39 0.58 14.58 -2.39
N TRP A 40 1.51 13.89 -3.05
CA TRP A 40 1.16 12.82 -3.98
C TRP A 40 0.64 11.58 -3.28
N GLN A 41 1.19 11.21 -2.10
CA GLN A 41 0.69 10.10 -1.30
C GLN A 41 -0.75 10.32 -0.84
N GLY A 42 -1.08 11.56 -0.49
CA GLY A 42 -2.42 11.95 -0.06
C GLY A 42 -3.35 12.44 -1.17
N LEU A 43 -3.00 12.22 -2.46
CA LEU A 43 -3.69 12.84 -3.59
C LEU A 43 -5.21 12.61 -3.55
N MET A 44 -5.67 11.39 -3.30
CA MET A 44 -7.10 11.04 -3.21
C MET A 44 -7.68 11.15 -1.81
N ILE A 45 -6.83 11.19 -0.78
CA ILE A 45 -7.28 11.23 0.61
C ILE A 45 -7.97 12.57 0.88
N PRO A 46 -9.14 12.59 1.52
CA PRO A 46 -9.85 13.83 1.84
C PRO A 46 -9.01 14.79 2.71
N GLU A 47 -9.24 16.09 2.55
CA GLU A 47 -8.54 17.14 3.30
C GLU A 47 -8.69 16.99 4.82
N GLU A 48 -9.83 16.49 5.29
CA GLU A 48 -10.08 16.22 6.71
C GLU A 48 -9.11 15.20 7.33
N TYR A 49 -8.48 14.35 6.50
CA TYR A 49 -7.43 13.39 6.90
C TYR A 49 -6.03 13.83 6.43
N GLY A 50 -5.85 15.09 6.06
CA GLY A 50 -4.56 15.64 5.65
C GLY A 50 -4.18 15.40 4.18
N GLY A 51 -5.09 14.89 3.37
CA GLY A 51 -4.89 14.69 1.94
C GLY A 51 -5.22 15.91 1.09
N VAL A 52 -5.23 15.74 -0.22
CA VAL A 52 -5.49 16.79 -1.24
C VAL A 52 -6.93 16.76 -1.73
N GLY A 53 -7.63 15.64 -1.60
CA GLY A 53 -9.03 15.48 -1.98
C GLY A 53 -9.28 15.44 -3.49
N PHE A 54 -8.28 15.08 -4.29
CA PHE A 54 -8.41 14.94 -5.74
C PHE A 54 -9.13 13.65 -6.13
N SER A 55 -9.54 13.56 -7.39
CA SER A 55 -10.26 12.40 -7.90
C SER A 55 -9.35 11.23 -8.25
N PHE A 56 -9.93 10.04 -8.37
CA PHE A 56 -9.24 8.86 -8.89
C PHE A 56 -8.66 9.09 -10.30
N LEU A 57 -9.31 9.93 -11.12
CA LEU A 57 -8.80 10.25 -12.44
C LEU A 57 -7.50 11.06 -12.37
N ASP A 58 -7.37 11.95 -11.39
CA ASP A 58 -6.13 12.71 -11.15
C ASP A 58 -4.99 11.77 -10.73
N LEU A 59 -5.29 10.77 -9.89
CA LEU A 59 -4.33 9.72 -9.56
C LEU A 59 -3.90 8.93 -10.80
N CYS A 60 -4.83 8.55 -11.69
CA CYS A 60 -4.49 7.85 -12.94
C CYS A 60 -3.51 8.65 -13.79
N VAL A 61 -3.68 9.97 -13.88
CA VAL A 61 -2.77 10.86 -14.62
C VAL A 61 -1.37 10.88 -14.00
N LEU A 62 -1.27 10.83 -12.67
CA LEU A 62 0.02 10.77 -11.96
C LEU A 62 0.68 9.40 -12.16
N VAL A 63 -0.06 8.31 -11.99
CA VAL A 63 0.44 6.93 -12.14
C VAL A 63 0.90 6.65 -13.58
N GLU A 64 0.27 7.26 -14.60
CA GLU A 64 0.74 7.19 -15.97
C GLU A 64 2.17 7.76 -16.13
N GLU A 65 2.46 8.89 -15.46
CA GLU A 65 3.82 9.45 -15.47
C GLU A 65 4.77 8.57 -14.63
N PHE A 66 4.33 8.00 -13.51
CA PHE A 66 5.12 7.02 -12.75
C PHE A 66 5.53 5.82 -13.59
N GLY A 67 4.59 5.28 -14.38
CA GLY A 67 4.89 4.18 -15.31
C GLY A 67 5.88 4.59 -16.41
N ARG A 68 5.82 5.85 -16.88
CA ARG A 68 6.77 6.37 -17.88
C ARG A 68 8.21 6.41 -17.36
N PHE A 69 8.38 6.75 -16.08
CA PHE A 69 9.68 6.87 -15.42
C PHE A 69 10.09 5.61 -14.64
N LEU A 70 9.24 4.58 -14.63
CA LEU A 70 9.43 3.35 -13.84
C LEU A 70 9.73 3.67 -12.36
N VAL A 71 8.98 4.62 -11.79
CA VAL A 71 9.21 5.07 -10.40
C VAL A 71 9.16 3.88 -9.45
N PRO A 72 10.26 3.57 -8.75
CA PRO A 72 10.33 2.42 -7.86
C PRO A 72 9.65 2.71 -6.52
N GLY A 73 9.10 1.65 -5.89
CA GLY A 73 8.62 1.70 -4.52
C GLY A 73 7.11 1.61 -4.34
N PRO A 74 6.65 1.75 -3.09
CA PRO A 74 5.34 1.28 -2.61
C PRO A 74 4.17 2.23 -2.95
N PHE A 75 4.29 3.12 -3.92
CA PHE A 75 3.26 4.13 -4.20
C PHE A 75 1.92 3.49 -4.58
N VAL A 76 1.91 2.55 -5.52
CA VAL A 76 0.67 1.94 -5.99
C VAL A 76 -0.03 1.12 -4.90
N PRO A 77 0.65 0.18 -4.20
CA PRO A 77 0.01 -0.54 -3.10
C PRO A 77 -0.48 0.39 -1.99
N ASN A 78 0.26 1.45 -1.68
CA ASN A 78 -0.15 2.46 -0.70
C ASN A 78 -1.47 3.16 -1.11
N GLN A 79 -1.62 3.54 -2.38
CA GLN A 79 -2.86 4.13 -2.91
C GLN A 79 -4.03 3.14 -2.92
N VAL A 80 -3.79 1.85 -3.20
CA VAL A 80 -4.82 0.81 -3.10
C VAL A 80 -5.32 0.69 -1.67
N CYS A 81 -4.42 0.65 -0.69
CA CYS A 81 -4.78 0.59 0.73
C CYS A 81 -5.53 1.85 1.19
N ALA A 82 -5.12 3.04 0.75
CA ALA A 82 -5.87 4.27 1.00
C ALA A 82 -7.30 4.19 0.45
N GLY A 83 -7.45 3.69 -0.77
CA GLY A 83 -8.77 3.46 -1.39
C GLY A 83 -9.64 2.49 -0.59
N ILE A 84 -9.08 1.38 -0.13
CA ILE A 84 -9.77 0.40 0.73
C ILE A 84 -10.26 1.08 2.02
N LEU A 85 -9.40 1.84 2.68
CA LEU A 85 -9.75 2.54 3.92
C LEU A 85 -10.85 3.58 3.69
N MET A 86 -10.75 4.39 2.66
CA MET A 86 -11.76 5.42 2.35
C MET A 86 -13.15 4.83 2.12
N ILE A 87 -13.23 3.65 1.49
CA ILE A 87 -14.51 3.04 1.10
C ILE A 87 -15.10 2.17 2.22
N HIS A 88 -14.26 1.39 2.93
CA HIS A 88 -14.73 0.29 3.78
C HIS A 88 -14.40 0.43 5.26
N ALA A 89 -13.48 1.31 5.64
CA ALA A 89 -13.10 1.46 7.04
C ALA A 89 -14.11 2.28 7.86
N SER A 90 -14.16 2.03 9.16
CA SER A 90 -14.89 2.89 10.12
C SER A 90 -14.23 4.27 10.22
N ASP A 91 -14.95 5.25 10.74
CA ASP A 91 -14.42 6.61 10.91
C ASP A 91 -13.21 6.63 11.87
N ASP A 92 -13.21 5.76 12.89
CA ASP A 92 -12.07 5.60 13.81
C ASP A 92 -10.84 5.05 13.07
N GLN A 93 -11.03 4.05 12.19
CA GLN A 93 -9.94 3.50 11.37
C GLN A 93 -9.43 4.53 10.35
N LYS A 94 -10.32 5.26 9.69
CA LYS A 94 -9.93 6.35 8.78
C LYS A 94 -9.08 7.39 9.50
N SER A 95 -9.56 7.86 10.65
CA SER A 95 -8.84 8.85 11.47
C SER A 95 -7.48 8.34 11.97
N LYS A 96 -7.36 7.04 12.20
CA LYS A 96 -6.11 6.41 12.65
C LYS A 96 -5.08 6.25 11.54
N TYR A 97 -5.49 5.83 10.34
CA TYR A 97 -4.55 5.37 9.32
C TYR A 97 -4.35 6.34 8.15
N LEU A 98 -5.42 7.07 7.73
CA LEU A 98 -5.32 7.93 6.55
C LEU A 98 -4.33 9.10 6.69
N PRO A 99 -4.17 9.75 7.85
CA PRO A 99 -3.20 10.84 7.98
C PRO A 99 -1.76 10.42 7.68
N GLY A 100 -1.31 9.28 8.21
CA GLY A 100 0.03 8.76 7.96
C GLY A 100 0.25 8.30 6.52
N LEU A 101 -0.81 7.80 5.85
CA LEU A 101 -0.79 7.52 4.42
C LEU A 101 -0.68 8.81 3.59
N ALA A 102 -1.39 9.88 4.00
CA ALA A 102 -1.43 11.14 3.28
C ALA A 102 -0.09 11.88 3.31
N ASP A 103 0.59 11.90 4.46
CA ASP A 103 1.89 12.55 4.63
C ASP A 103 3.08 11.64 4.30
N GLY A 104 2.83 10.37 3.95
CA GLY A 104 3.84 9.39 3.58
C GLY A 104 4.69 8.89 4.74
N SER A 105 4.31 9.17 6.00
CA SER A 105 5.03 8.70 7.20
C SER A 105 4.81 7.23 7.49
N VAL A 106 3.74 6.62 6.93
CA VAL A 106 3.44 5.19 7.00
C VAL A 106 3.21 4.63 5.60
N ILE A 107 3.66 3.40 5.41
CA ILE A 107 3.49 2.64 4.17
C ILE A 107 2.57 1.46 4.42
N HIS A 108 1.52 1.36 3.63
CA HIS A 108 0.61 0.22 3.65
C HIS A 108 0.74 -0.60 2.36
N THR A 109 0.59 -1.92 2.48
CA THR A 109 0.46 -2.81 1.33
C THR A 109 -0.67 -3.81 1.54
N TYR A 110 -1.04 -4.51 0.47
CA TYR A 110 -2.12 -5.49 0.50
C TYR A 110 -1.59 -6.91 0.28
N ALA A 111 -2.13 -7.85 1.04
CA ALA A 111 -1.79 -9.26 1.01
C ALA A 111 -3.05 -10.07 0.60
N LEU A 112 -3.21 -10.26 -0.71
CA LEU A 112 -4.37 -10.92 -1.32
C LEU A 112 -4.03 -12.34 -1.78
N THR A 113 -2.95 -12.51 -2.56
CA THR A 113 -2.63 -13.72 -3.30
C THR A 113 -2.24 -14.87 -2.39
N GLU A 114 -2.75 -16.06 -2.69
CA GLU A 114 -2.42 -17.32 -2.04
C GLU A 114 -1.92 -18.35 -3.06
N GLU A 115 -1.71 -19.60 -2.64
CA GLU A 115 -1.11 -20.67 -3.46
C GLU A 115 -1.88 -20.92 -4.76
N SER A 116 -3.18 -20.67 -4.78
CA SER A 116 -4.01 -20.78 -6.00
C SER A 116 -3.61 -19.81 -7.11
N GLY A 117 -2.91 -18.70 -6.78
CA GLY A 117 -2.56 -17.63 -7.70
C GLY A 117 -3.75 -16.80 -8.22
N ARG A 118 -4.93 -16.99 -7.68
CA ARG A 118 -6.14 -16.24 -8.08
C ARG A 118 -6.16 -14.84 -7.47
N TRP A 119 -6.76 -13.90 -8.21
CA TRP A 119 -6.88 -12.48 -7.84
C TRP A 119 -8.34 -12.05 -7.60
N ASP A 120 -9.20 -13.00 -7.35
CA ASP A 120 -10.61 -12.80 -7.04
C ASP A 120 -10.93 -13.31 -5.61
N PRO A 121 -12.08 -12.94 -5.04
CA PRO A 121 -12.45 -13.36 -3.68
C PRO A 121 -12.47 -14.87 -3.46
N GLU A 122 -12.83 -15.66 -4.48
CA GLU A 122 -12.85 -17.14 -4.40
C GLU A 122 -11.44 -17.74 -4.29
N GLY A 123 -10.38 -16.95 -4.59
CA GLY A 123 -8.99 -17.35 -4.40
C GLY A 123 -8.53 -17.26 -2.95
N VAL A 124 -9.26 -16.57 -2.08
CA VAL A 124 -8.93 -16.41 -0.66
C VAL A 124 -9.41 -17.62 0.12
N GLN A 125 -8.47 -18.32 0.76
CA GLN A 125 -8.73 -19.51 1.59
C GLN A 125 -8.29 -19.28 3.05
N LEU A 126 -7.48 -18.24 3.32
CA LEU A 126 -7.05 -17.89 4.67
C LEU A 126 -8.30 -17.58 5.53
N GLU A 127 -8.44 -18.29 6.65
CA GLU A 127 -9.52 -18.07 7.60
C GLU A 127 -9.06 -17.14 8.74
N ALA A 128 -9.92 -16.17 9.08
CA ALA A 128 -9.80 -15.36 10.27
C ALA A 128 -10.60 -16.00 11.41
N GLN A 129 -9.94 -16.30 12.52
CA GLN A 129 -10.59 -16.89 13.69
C GLN A 129 -10.81 -15.82 14.75
N LYS A 130 -12.00 -15.81 15.36
CA LYS A 130 -12.32 -14.87 16.44
C LYS A 130 -11.69 -15.34 17.75
N ASP A 131 -10.98 -14.43 18.44
CA ASP A 131 -10.46 -14.66 19.79
C ASP A 131 -10.85 -13.46 20.68
N GLY A 132 -11.92 -13.59 21.41
CA GLY A 132 -12.52 -12.49 22.16
C GLY A 132 -12.95 -11.35 21.25
N GLU A 133 -12.38 -10.19 21.41
CA GLU A 133 -12.59 -9.01 20.53
C GLU A 133 -11.60 -8.95 19.35
N ASP A 134 -10.53 -9.74 19.41
CA ASP A 134 -9.48 -9.78 18.41
C ASP A 134 -9.73 -10.82 17.32
N TRP A 135 -8.87 -10.81 16.31
CA TRP A 135 -8.84 -11.76 15.22
C TRP A 135 -7.46 -12.40 15.10
N VAL A 136 -7.44 -13.70 14.92
CA VAL A 136 -6.22 -14.48 14.68
C VAL A 136 -6.20 -14.91 13.23
N LEU A 137 -5.11 -14.61 12.53
CA LEU A 137 -4.82 -15.05 11.18
C LEU A 137 -3.63 -16.01 11.21
N ASN A 138 -3.77 -17.17 10.57
CA ASN A 138 -2.66 -18.13 10.47
C ASN A 138 -2.62 -18.72 9.06
N GLY A 139 -1.63 -18.35 8.29
CA GLY A 139 -1.45 -18.81 6.91
C GLY A 139 -0.41 -18.00 6.16
N ILE A 140 -0.36 -18.18 4.84
CA ILE A 140 0.66 -17.60 3.97
C ILE A 140 0.00 -16.77 2.87
N LYS A 141 0.52 -15.58 2.64
CA LYS A 141 0.22 -14.75 1.47
C LYS A 141 1.46 -14.67 0.58
N LEU A 142 1.24 -14.71 -0.72
CA LEU A 142 2.31 -14.72 -1.73
C LEU A 142 2.29 -13.42 -2.54
N PHE A 143 3.45 -13.05 -3.06
CA PHE A 143 3.61 -11.89 -3.95
C PHE A 143 3.01 -10.60 -3.37
N VAL A 144 3.21 -10.39 -2.07
CA VAL A 144 2.81 -9.16 -1.38
C VAL A 144 3.76 -8.03 -1.79
N PRO A 145 3.29 -7.03 -2.56
CA PRO A 145 4.18 -5.98 -3.05
C PRO A 145 4.74 -5.16 -1.88
N ASP A 146 6.03 -4.84 -1.96
CA ASP A 146 6.72 -3.96 -0.99
C ASP A 146 6.54 -4.33 0.50
N ALA A 147 6.28 -5.61 0.82
CA ALA A 147 6.04 -6.07 2.18
C ALA A 147 7.23 -5.80 3.12
N ASN A 148 8.45 -5.81 2.58
CA ASN A 148 9.69 -5.56 3.32
C ASN A 148 9.80 -4.13 3.88
N VAL A 149 9.06 -3.19 3.32
CA VAL A 149 9.10 -1.76 3.71
C VAL A 149 7.77 -1.23 4.22
N ALA A 150 6.69 -2.02 4.12
CA ALA A 150 5.39 -1.64 4.64
C ALA A 150 5.36 -1.65 6.17
N ASP A 151 4.62 -0.71 6.77
CA ASP A 151 4.32 -0.68 8.20
C ASP A 151 3.07 -1.51 8.52
N TYR A 152 2.12 -1.55 7.60
CA TYR A 152 0.87 -2.28 7.74
C TYR A 152 0.54 -3.11 6.50
N LEU A 153 0.02 -4.31 6.74
CA LEU A 153 -0.45 -5.25 5.73
C LEU A 153 -1.98 -5.33 5.78
N HIS A 154 -2.66 -5.07 4.66
CA HIS A 154 -4.10 -5.29 4.51
C HIS A 154 -4.31 -6.73 4.04
N VAL A 155 -4.53 -7.64 4.98
CA VAL A 155 -4.61 -9.08 4.74
C VAL A 155 -6.04 -9.47 4.43
N ALA A 156 -6.27 -10.03 3.24
CA ALA A 156 -7.55 -10.61 2.85
C ALA A 156 -7.73 -11.97 3.53
N ALA A 157 -8.89 -12.20 4.18
CA ALA A 157 -9.23 -13.47 4.80
C ALA A 157 -10.74 -13.68 4.84
N LEU A 158 -11.17 -14.92 5.05
CA LEU A 158 -12.56 -15.28 5.25
C LEU A 158 -12.92 -15.25 6.74
N LYS A 159 -14.01 -14.60 7.08
CA LYS A 159 -14.60 -14.68 8.42
C LYS A 159 -15.28 -16.06 8.64
N PRO A 160 -15.62 -16.42 9.88
CA PRO A 160 -16.28 -17.72 10.19
C PRO A 160 -17.61 -17.94 9.46
N ASP A 161 -18.29 -16.88 9.06
CA ASP A 161 -19.52 -16.92 8.26
C ASP A 161 -19.29 -17.05 6.74
N GLY A 162 -18.02 -17.12 6.33
CA GLY A 162 -17.60 -17.18 4.93
C GLY A 162 -17.55 -15.82 4.23
N GLU A 163 -17.85 -14.72 4.92
CA GLU A 163 -17.70 -13.39 4.34
C GLU A 163 -16.23 -13.01 4.16
N PHE A 164 -15.94 -12.37 3.02
CA PHE A 164 -14.65 -11.77 2.76
C PHE A 164 -14.39 -10.57 3.68
N GLY A 165 -13.21 -10.52 4.27
CA GLY A 165 -12.76 -9.43 5.12
C GLY A 165 -11.34 -8.99 4.80
N ILE A 166 -11.02 -7.74 5.17
CA ILE A 166 -9.65 -7.22 5.12
C ILE A 166 -9.24 -6.84 6.54
N PHE A 167 -8.13 -7.40 6.98
CA PHE A 167 -7.59 -7.24 8.31
C PHE A 167 -6.29 -6.42 8.24
N ILE A 168 -6.19 -5.37 9.04
CA ILE A 168 -4.99 -4.52 9.08
C ILE A 168 -4.06 -5.11 10.15
N VAL A 169 -2.92 -5.60 9.70
CA VAL A 169 -1.89 -6.23 10.52
C VAL A 169 -0.65 -5.35 10.52
N ALA A 170 -0.14 -4.99 11.69
CA ALA A 170 1.15 -4.31 11.78
C ALA A 170 2.28 -5.28 11.42
N ARG A 171 3.21 -4.85 10.56
CA ARG A 171 4.33 -5.70 10.13
C ARG A 171 5.20 -6.18 11.31
N GLU A 172 5.40 -5.32 12.28
CA GLU A 172 6.23 -5.61 13.48
C GLU A 172 5.48 -6.44 14.55
N GLN A 173 4.24 -6.87 14.26
CA GLN A 173 3.48 -7.70 15.20
C GLN A 173 4.11 -9.09 15.32
N ASP A 174 4.14 -9.64 16.53
CA ASP A 174 4.63 -10.99 16.79
C ASP A 174 3.90 -12.03 15.92
N GLY A 175 4.66 -12.90 15.28
CA GLY A 175 4.15 -13.93 14.37
C GLY A 175 4.05 -13.51 12.91
N VAL A 176 4.39 -12.26 12.55
CA VAL A 176 4.50 -11.84 11.14
C VAL A 176 5.91 -12.11 10.65
N GLU A 177 6.02 -12.92 9.61
CA GLU A 177 7.28 -13.23 8.93
C GLU A 177 7.21 -12.83 7.47
N ILE A 178 8.27 -12.18 6.97
CA ILE A 178 8.38 -11.76 5.57
C ILE A 178 9.59 -12.45 4.95
N THR A 179 9.35 -13.17 3.84
CA THR A 179 10.40 -13.79 3.04
C THR A 179 10.47 -13.10 1.69
N MET A 180 11.63 -12.52 1.37
CA MET A 180 11.87 -11.89 0.07
C MET A 180 11.99 -12.96 -1.02
N LEU A 181 11.31 -12.72 -2.14
CA LEU A 181 11.51 -13.51 -3.36
C LEU A 181 12.86 -13.13 -3.99
N LYS A 182 13.56 -14.15 -4.52
CA LYS A 182 14.85 -13.97 -5.21
C LYS A 182 14.65 -13.96 -6.71
#